data_d4413235773695daab59d780a1728004
#
_entry.id   d4413235773695daab59d780a1728004
#
_cell.length_a   1.000
_cell.length_b   1.000
_cell.length_c   1.000
_cell.angle_alpha   90.00
_cell.angle_beta   90.00
_cell.angle_gamma   90.00
#
_symmetry.space_group_name_H-M   'P 1'
#
loop_
_entity.id
_entity.type
_entity.pdbx_description
1 polymer ?
#
loop_
_entity_poly.entity_id
_entity_poly.type
_entity_poly.pdbx_seq_one_letter_code
_entity_poly.pdbx_strand_id
1 'polypeptide(L)'
;YPLAGEFAMRTSIVPDIRIPSDWGLEVGILSEVRRNTNLRAICQVDISDAYDHKHQPLSEENPNAGLSKMSTDITKAVIRKLATDGTVFNAATFRTLKATYYRCALDVLEMYYNDAKMNGLHVDRHREEQAIELTTSTVVSPGDTIRIGERRF
;
A
#
# COMPACT_ATOMS: atom_id res chain seq x y z
N TYR A 1 1.12 -5.24 -12.88
CA TYR A 1 0.98 -4.55 -11.59
C TYR A 1 -0.26 -5.08 -10.86
N PRO A 2 -0.11 -5.85 -9.77
CA PRO A 2 -1.23 -6.55 -9.13
C PRO A 2 -2.21 -5.63 -8.38
N LEU A 3 -1.93 -4.34 -8.27
CA LEU A 3 -2.74 -3.35 -7.58
C LEU A 3 -3.39 -2.34 -8.53
N ALA A 4 -3.71 -2.77 -9.76
CA ALA A 4 -4.40 -1.91 -10.74
C ALA A 4 -5.88 -1.62 -10.39
N GLY A 5 -6.42 -2.23 -9.30
CA GLY A 5 -7.80 -2.07 -8.89
C GLY A 5 -8.79 -2.99 -9.63
N GLU A 6 -8.34 -3.70 -10.63
CA GLU A 6 -9.17 -4.60 -11.42
C GLU A 6 -8.79 -6.06 -11.18
N PHE A 7 -9.76 -6.84 -10.74
CA PHE A 7 -9.56 -8.26 -10.48
C PHE A 7 -10.86 -9.04 -10.74
N ALA A 8 -10.69 -10.30 -11.09
CA ALA A 8 -11.78 -11.26 -11.17
C ALA A 8 -11.41 -12.51 -10.36
N MET A 9 -12.40 -13.13 -9.74
CA MET A 9 -12.18 -14.36 -8.98
C MET A 9 -13.38 -15.30 -9.11
N ARG A 10 -13.12 -16.59 -8.85
CA ARG A 10 -14.19 -17.57 -8.75
C ARG A 10 -15.05 -17.29 -7.53
N THR A 11 -16.36 -17.30 -7.68
CA THR A 11 -17.31 -17.04 -6.58
C THR A 11 -17.18 -18.02 -5.43
N SER A 12 -16.70 -19.24 -5.69
CA SER A 12 -16.43 -20.25 -4.66
C SER A 12 -15.35 -19.87 -3.65
N ILE A 13 -14.48 -18.88 -3.97
CA ILE A 13 -13.42 -18.41 -3.07
C ILE A 13 -13.95 -17.36 -2.09
N VAL A 14 -14.98 -16.63 -2.47
CA VAL A 14 -15.50 -15.48 -1.72
C VAL A 14 -15.87 -15.80 -0.27
N PRO A 15 -16.51 -16.93 0.06
CA PRO A 15 -16.85 -17.27 1.44
C PRO A 15 -15.62 -17.51 2.35
N ASP A 16 -14.49 -17.88 1.76
CA ASP A 16 -13.27 -18.27 2.48
C ASP A 16 -12.30 -17.11 2.69
N ILE A 17 -12.58 -15.93 2.12
CA ILE A 17 -11.71 -14.77 2.21
C ILE A 17 -12.32 -13.63 3.02
N ARG A 18 -11.47 -12.89 3.72
CA ARG A 18 -11.85 -11.67 4.43
C ARG A 18 -11.55 -10.46 3.55
N ILE A 19 -12.59 -9.73 3.18
CA ILE A 19 -12.51 -8.58 2.30
C ILE A 19 -12.48 -7.31 3.16
N PRO A 20 -11.37 -6.53 3.15
CA PRO A 20 -11.33 -5.24 3.82
C PRO A 20 -12.31 -4.25 3.19
N SER A 21 -12.81 -3.32 3.99
CA SER A 21 -13.75 -2.26 3.56
C SER A 21 -13.08 -0.89 3.41
N ASP A 22 -11.76 -0.84 3.43
CA ASP A 22 -10.93 0.36 3.34
C ASP A 22 -9.92 0.25 2.16
N TRP A 23 -8.97 1.17 2.07
CA TRP A 23 -7.92 1.15 1.03
C TRP A 23 -6.98 -0.06 1.09
N GLY A 24 -7.08 -0.90 2.09
CA GLY A 24 -6.40 -2.19 2.16
C GLY A 24 -7.07 -3.30 1.34
N LEU A 25 -8.15 -2.99 0.59
CA LEU A 25 -8.96 -3.95 -0.16
C LEU A 25 -8.12 -4.86 -1.06
N GLU A 26 -7.35 -4.29 -1.97
CA GLU A 26 -6.58 -5.05 -2.96
C GLU A 26 -5.51 -5.92 -2.29
N VAL A 27 -4.73 -5.32 -1.38
CA VAL A 27 -3.70 -6.04 -0.62
C VAL A 27 -4.31 -7.16 0.22
N GLY A 28 -5.45 -6.89 0.85
CA GLY A 28 -6.18 -7.87 1.64
C GLY A 28 -6.67 -9.04 0.79
N ILE A 29 -7.35 -8.77 -0.31
CA ILE A 29 -7.86 -9.81 -1.23
C ILE A 29 -6.71 -10.64 -1.80
N LEU A 30 -5.66 -10.01 -2.33
CA LEU A 30 -4.51 -10.72 -2.88
C LEU A 30 -3.85 -11.65 -1.85
N SER A 31 -3.72 -11.19 -0.62
CA SER A 31 -3.16 -11.98 0.47
C SER A 31 -4.05 -13.16 0.85
N GLU A 32 -5.37 -12.96 0.94
CA GLU A 32 -6.32 -14.04 1.24
C GLU A 32 -6.39 -15.06 0.11
N VAL A 33 -6.43 -14.61 -1.15
CA VAL A 33 -6.40 -15.50 -2.32
C VAL A 33 -5.11 -16.33 -2.33
N ARG A 34 -3.95 -15.70 -2.08
CA ARG A 34 -2.68 -16.42 -2.00
C ARG A 34 -2.67 -17.49 -0.91
N ARG A 35 -3.29 -17.21 0.24
CA ARG A 35 -3.36 -18.14 1.36
C ARG A 35 -4.27 -19.33 1.09
N ASN A 36 -5.40 -19.09 0.45
CA ASN A 36 -6.48 -20.08 0.28
C ASN A 36 -6.44 -20.76 -1.10
N THR A 37 -5.53 -20.37 -1.99
CA THR A 37 -5.51 -20.86 -3.38
C THR A 37 -4.10 -21.27 -3.80
N ASN A 38 -4.00 -22.27 -4.67
CA ASN A 38 -2.74 -22.65 -5.27
C ASN A 38 -2.24 -21.54 -6.22
N LEU A 39 -0.94 -21.19 -6.15
CA LEU A 39 -0.34 -20.17 -7.00
C LEU A 39 -0.53 -20.41 -8.50
N ARG A 40 -0.67 -21.67 -8.93
CA ARG A 40 -0.97 -22.04 -10.34
C ARG A 40 -2.39 -21.65 -10.77
N ALA A 41 -3.27 -21.32 -9.84
CA ALA A 41 -4.62 -20.84 -10.11
C ALA A 41 -4.73 -19.31 -10.10
N ILE A 42 -3.60 -18.61 -9.96
CA ILE A 42 -3.52 -17.14 -9.97
C ILE A 42 -2.81 -16.74 -11.26
N CYS A 43 -3.39 -15.82 -12.01
CA CYS A 43 -2.78 -15.24 -13.20
C CYS A 43 -2.88 -13.72 -13.18
N GLN A 44 -2.00 -13.07 -13.91
CA GLN A 44 -2.09 -11.67 -14.25
C GLN A 44 -2.35 -11.55 -15.74
N VAL A 45 -3.20 -10.63 -16.12
CA VAL A 45 -3.55 -10.36 -17.51
C VAL A 45 -3.30 -8.89 -17.79
N ASP A 46 -2.61 -8.58 -18.87
CA ASP A 46 -2.46 -7.22 -19.38
C ASP A 46 -3.76 -6.85 -20.10
N ILE A 47 -4.45 -5.85 -19.58
CA ILE A 47 -5.77 -5.43 -20.08
C ILE A 47 -5.69 -4.23 -21.02
N SER A 48 -4.57 -3.49 -20.99
CA SER A 48 -4.37 -2.31 -21.82
C SER A 48 -2.89 -1.94 -21.91
N ASP A 49 -2.49 -1.38 -23.04
CA ASP A 49 -1.14 -0.79 -23.23
C ASP A 49 -0.97 0.52 -22.44
N ALA A 50 -2.07 1.23 -22.17
CA ALA A 50 -2.09 2.43 -21.35
C ALA A 50 -3.29 2.36 -20.41
N TYR A 51 -3.04 2.58 -19.13
CA TYR A 51 -4.07 2.60 -18.10
C TYR A 51 -4.03 3.93 -17.35
N ASP A 52 -5.03 4.75 -17.59
CA ASP A 52 -5.19 6.04 -16.90
C ASP A 52 -5.93 5.81 -15.57
N HIS A 53 -5.35 6.27 -14.49
CA HIS A 53 -5.97 6.16 -13.16
C HIS A 53 -5.84 7.46 -12.36
N LYS A 54 -6.78 7.67 -11.48
CA LYS A 54 -6.84 8.87 -10.65
C LYS A 54 -5.82 8.80 -9.51
N HIS A 55 -4.91 9.77 -9.47
CA HIS A 55 -4.01 9.96 -8.33
C HIS A 55 -4.74 10.63 -7.16
N GLN A 56 -4.43 10.17 -5.94
CA GLN A 56 -4.95 10.80 -4.73
C GLN A 56 -4.18 12.09 -4.43
N PRO A 57 -4.85 13.17 -3.98
CA PRO A 57 -4.16 14.37 -3.48
C PRO A 57 -3.36 14.02 -2.21
N LEU A 58 -2.29 14.77 -1.94
CA LEU A 58 -1.42 14.54 -0.76
C LEU A 58 -2.20 14.58 0.54
N SER A 59 -3.06 15.62 0.73
CA SER A 59 -3.91 15.79 1.92
C SER A 59 -3.16 15.75 3.25
N GLU A 60 -2.04 16.49 3.34
CA GLU A 60 -1.18 16.56 4.53
C GLU A 60 -1.94 17.03 5.77
N GLU A 61 -2.83 18.01 5.62
CA GLU A 61 -3.62 18.59 6.71
C GLU A 61 -4.78 17.68 7.18
N ASN A 62 -5.17 16.70 6.38
CA ASN A 62 -6.30 15.82 6.69
C ASN A 62 -5.91 14.34 6.62
N PRO A 63 -5.53 13.72 7.75
CA PRO A 63 -5.12 12.33 7.79
C PRO A 63 -6.23 11.32 7.43
N ASN A 64 -7.47 11.78 7.33
CA ASN A 64 -8.63 10.96 6.95
C ASN A 64 -9.02 11.13 5.47
N ALA A 65 -8.18 11.75 4.64
CA ALA A 65 -8.44 11.97 3.23
C ALA A 65 -7.19 11.69 2.36
N GLY A 66 -7.40 11.58 1.05
CA GLY A 66 -6.36 11.51 0.04
C GLY A 66 -5.30 10.44 0.29
N LEU A 67 -4.07 10.74 -0.08
CA LEU A 67 -2.92 9.84 0.05
C LEU A 67 -2.62 9.47 1.51
N SER A 68 -2.84 10.38 2.46
CA SER A 68 -2.62 10.12 3.90
C SER A 68 -3.50 8.97 4.39
N LYS A 69 -4.80 9.02 4.11
CA LYS A 69 -5.73 7.94 4.48
C LYS A 69 -5.39 6.64 3.75
N MET A 70 -5.17 6.71 2.44
CA MET A 70 -4.85 5.55 1.62
C MET A 70 -3.60 4.84 2.14
N SER A 71 -2.50 5.55 2.34
CA SER A 71 -1.25 4.98 2.86
C SER A 71 -1.41 4.37 4.25
N THR A 72 -2.19 5.02 5.12
CA THR A 72 -2.48 4.50 6.46
C THR A 72 -3.25 3.18 6.41
N ASP A 73 -4.30 3.10 5.62
CA ASP A 73 -5.14 1.89 5.52
C ASP A 73 -4.35 0.74 4.90
N ILE A 74 -3.59 0.99 3.83
CA ILE A 74 -2.72 -0.02 3.19
C ILE A 74 -1.65 -0.51 4.16
N THR A 75 -0.96 0.40 4.87
CA THR A 75 0.06 0.03 5.86
C THR A 75 -0.53 -0.86 6.96
N LYS A 76 -1.71 -0.51 7.48
CA LYS A 76 -2.42 -1.33 8.46
C LYS A 76 -2.78 -2.71 7.92
N ALA A 77 -3.26 -2.80 6.68
CA ALA A 77 -3.60 -4.06 6.04
C ALA A 77 -2.38 -4.98 5.92
N VAL A 78 -1.24 -4.43 5.45
CA VAL A 78 0.03 -5.18 5.34
C VAL A 78 0.50 -5.67 6.70
N ILE A 79 0.54 -4.80 7.72
CA ILE A 79 1.00 -5.17 9.07
C ILE A 79 0.10 -6.25 9.68
N ARG A 80 -1.23 -6.09 9.59
CA ARG A 80 -2.18 -7.11 10.09
C ARG A 80 -1.97 -8.45 9.40
N LYS A 81 -1.70 -8.42 8.10
CA LYS A 81 -1.46 -9.64 7.33
C LYS A 81 -0.18 -10.34 7.75
N LEU A 82 0.92 -9.61 7.86
CA LEU A 82 2.18 -10.16 8.34
C LEU A 82 2.08 -10.70 9.78
N ALA A 83 1.33 -10.02 10.64
CA ALA A 83 1.05 -10.52 12.00
C ALA A 83 0.24 -11.81 11.99
N THR A 84 -0.73 -11.94 11.09
CA THR A 84 -1.50 -13.19 10.90
C THR A 84 -0.60 -14.33 10.42
N ASP A 85 0.43 -14.03 9.65
CA ASP A 85 1.43 -14.99 9.17
C ASP A 85 2.54 -15.26 10.22
N GLY A 86 2.39 -14.74 11.45
CA GLY A 86 3.30 -14.99 12.58
C GLY A 86 4.43 -13.98 12.78
N THR A 87 4.44 -12.89 12.00
CA THR A 87 5.46 -11.83 12.19
C THR A 87 5.20 -11.07 13.48
N VAL A 88 6.22 -11.00 14.35
CA VAL A 88 6.17 -10.23 15.60
C VAL A 88 6.70 -8.82 15.35
N PHE A 89 5.88 -7.84 15.68
CA PHE A 89 6.23 -6.42 15.57
C PHE A 89 6.53 -5.82 16.94
N ASN A 90 7.61 -5.07 17.02
CA ASN A 90 7.97 -4.24 18.17
C ASN A 90 8.42 -2.85 17.71
N ALA A 91 8.70 -1.95 18.65
CA ALA A 91 9.11 -0.58 18.33
C ALA A 91 10.39 -0.50 17.47
N ALA A 92 11.32 -1.43 17.65
CA ALA A 92 12.53 -1.49 16.82
C ALA A 92 12.20 -1.92 15.38
N THR A 93 11.32 -2.90 15.21
CA THR A 93 10.83 -3.34 13.89
C THR A 93 10.20 -2.18 13.12
N PHE A 94 9.35 -1.37 13.77
CA PHE A 94 8.73 -0.21 13.13
C PHE A 94 9.73 0.87 12.73
N ARG A 95 10.73 1.15 13.58
CA ARG A 95 11.81 2.09 13.23
C ARG A 95 12.61 1.61 12.01
N THR A 96 12.98 0.33 11.98
CA THR A 96 13.69 -0.27 10.86
C THR A 96 12.84 -0.23 9.59
N LEU A 97 11.56 -0.63 9.68
CA LEU A 97 10.63 -0.63 8.55
C LEU A 97 10.50 0.78 7.95
N LYS A 98 10.36 1.78 8.81
CA LYS A 98 10.26 3.19 8.43
C LYS A 98 11.51 3.67 7.68
N ALA A 99 12.68 3.41 8.23
CA ALA A 99 13.95 3.80 7.64
C ALA A 99 14.21 3.06 6.30
N THR A 100 13.90 1.76 6.25
CA THR A 100 14.05 0.96 5.04
C THR A 100 13.11 1.42 3.94
N TYR A 101 11.82 1.64 4.27
CA TYR A 101 10.84 2.18 3.32
C TYR A 101 11.31 3.51 2.73
N TYR A 102 11.67 4.46 3.59
CA TYR A 102 12.11 5.80 3.17
C TYR A 102 13.30 5.72 2.23
N ARG A 103 14.32 4.93 2.59
CA ARG A 103 15.51 4.74 1.75
C ARG A 103 15.17 4.12 0.40
N CYS A 104 14.44 3.01 0.40
CA CYS A 104 14.05 2.34 -0.84
C CYS A 104 13.18 3.24 -1.73
N ALA A 105 12.28 4.02 -1.14
CA ALA A 105 11.42 4.93 -1.90
C ALA A 105 12.23 6.05 -2.58
N LEU A 106 13.24 6.61 -1.91
CA LEU A 106 14.12 7.61 -2.51
C LEU A 106 14.99 7.01 -3.63
N ASP A 107 15.50 5.79 -3.45
CA ASP A 107 16.27 5.10 -4.50
C ASP A 107 15.41 4.84 -5.75
N VAL A 108 14.14 4.43 -5.56
CA VAL A 108 13.18 4.24 -6.67
C VAL A 108 12.81 5.57 -7.32
N LEU A 109 12.62 6.64 -6.53
CA LEU A 109 12.34 7.97 -7.06
C LEU A 109 13.48 8.47 -7.96
N GLU A 110 14.74 8.24 -7.56
CA GLU A 110 15.89 8.62 -8.39
C GLU A 110 15.90 7.86 -9.73
N MET A 111 15.62 6.56 -9.70
CA MET A 111 15.51 5.75 -10.93
C MET A 111 14.37 6.27 -11.82
N TYR A 112 13.21 6.54 -11.24
CA TYR A 112 12.02 7.04 -11.95
C TYR A 112 12.27 8.40 -12.58
N TYR A 113 12.95 9.30 -11.85
CA TYR A 113 13.30 10.63 -12.33
C TYR A 113 14.26 10.59 -13.52
N ASN A 114 15.26 9.72 -13.46
CA ASN A 114 16.22 9.54 -14.55
C ASN A 114 15.54 8.93 -15.79
N ASP A 115 14.68 7.91 -15.59
CA ASP A 115 13.93 7.30 -16.70
C ASP A 115 12.97 8.31 -17.35
N ALA A 116 12.25 9.09 -16.57
CA ALA A 116 11.38 10.15 -17.08
C ALA A 116 12.15 11.17 -17.92
N LYS A 117 13.31 11.63 -17.44
CA LYS A 117 14.18 12.55 -18.20
C LYS A 117 14.64 11.96 -19.52
N MET A 118 15.05 10.70 -19.53
CA MET A 118 15.48 10.00 -20.76
C MET A 118 14.34 9.91 -21.78
N ASN A 119 13.11 9.82 -21.32
CA ASN A 119 11.91 9.74 -22.17
C ASN A 119 11.26 11.11 -22.44
N GLY A 120 11.87 12.21 -22.03
CA GLY A 120 11.33 13.56 -22.24
C GLY A 120 10.07 13.86 -21.41
N LEU A 121 9.84 13.12 -20.34
CA LEU A 121 8.71 13.30 -19.45
C LEU A 121 9.07 14.24 -18.28
N HIS A 122 8.08 14.99 -17.81
CA HIS A 122 8.24 15.86 -16.66
C HIS A 122 7.77 15.15 -15.38
N VAL A 123 8.62 15.15 -14.35
CA VAL A 123 8.31 14.67 -13.00
C VAL A 123 8.60 15.80 -12.00
N ASP A 124 7.62 16.13 -11.20
CA ASP A 124 7.78 17.05 -10.07
C ASP A 124 8.39 16.27 -8.88
N ARG A 125 9.73 16.27 -8.84
CA ARG A 125 10.50 15.56 -7.83
C ARG A 125 10.13 15.95 -6.39
N HIS A 126 9.88 17.25 -6.15
CA HIS A 126 9.55 17.75 -4.82
C HIS A 126 8.20 17.17 -4.33
N ARG A 127 7.21 17.13 -5.20
CA ARG A 127 5.90 16.54 -4.90
C ARG A 127 6.00 15.05 -4.60
N GLU A 128 6.83 14.33 -5.32
CA GLU A 128 7.08 12.90 -5.07
C GLU A 128 7.80 12.67 -3.74
N GLU A 129 8.77 13.52 -3.39
CA GLU A 129 9.45 13.48 -2.08
C GLU A 129 8.46 13.72 -0.94
N GLN A 130 7.55 14.69 -1.06
CA GLN A 130 6.48 14.93 -0.09
C GLN A 130 5.56 13.72 0.06
N ALA A 131 5.20 13.05 -1.04
CA ALA A 131 4.39 11.83 -1.01
C ALA A 131 5.11 10.68 -0.27
N ILE A 132 6.42 10.55 -0.45
CA ILE A 132 7.25 9.56 0.26
C ILE A 132 7.29 9.88 1.76
N GLU A 133 7.50 11.13 2.14
CA GLU A 133 7.52 11.56 3.54
C GLU A 133 6.17 11.30 4.22
N LEU A 134 5.08 11.66 3.55
CA LEU A 134 3.73 11.43 4.03
C LEU A 134 3.48 9.93 4.26
N THR A 135 3.78 9.11 3.28
CA THR A 135 3.61 7.65 3.39
C THR A 135 4.50 7.08 4.48
N THR A 136 5.74 7.54 4.59
CA THR A 136 6.67 7.14 5.67
C THR A 136 6.10 7.45 7.05
N SER A 137 5.39 8.55 7.20
CA SER A 137 4.77 8.95 8.47
C SER A 137 3.64 8.00 8.90
N THR A 138 3.01 7.28 7.96
CA THR A 138 1.93 6.32 8.25
C THR A 138 2.44 4.98 8.82
N VAL A 139 3.74 4.71 8.72
CA VAL A 139 4.37 3.53 9.33
C VAL A 139 4.56 3.82 10.83
N VAL A 140 3.54 3.50 11.61
CA VAL A 140 3.48 3.80 13.05
C VAL A 140 3.55 2.55 13.91
N SER A 141 3.99 2.71 15.15
CA SER A 141 4.02 1.66 16.16
C SER A 141 2.60 1.16 16.49
N PRO A 142 2.42 -0.12 16.89
CA PRO A 142 1.12 -0.65 17.31
C PRO A 142 0.43 0.16 18.40
N GLY A 143 1.19 0.75 19.33
CA GLY A 143 0.65 1.61 20.38
C GLY A 143 0.02 2.89 19.84
N ASP A 144 0.56 3.46 18.78
CA ASP A 144 0.01 4.64 18.12
C ASP A 144 -1.23 4.28 17.30
N THR A 145 -1.24 3.09 16.69
CA THR A 145 -2.37 2.58 15.90
C THR A 145 -3.59 2.30 16.78
N ILE A 146 -3.40 1.78 17.99
CA ILE A 146 -4.46 1.52 18.97
C ILE A 146 -5.07 2.84 19.46
N ARG A 147 -4.25 3.86 19.75
CA ARG A 147 -4.74 5.20 20.13
C ARG A 147 -5.60 5.88 19.06
N ILE A 148 -5.35 5.61 17.79
CA ILE A 148 -6.16 6.12 16.68
C ILE A 148 -7.51 5.36 16.61
N GLY A 149 -7.55 4.09 17.00
CA GLY A 149 -8.76 3.26 17.04
C GLY A 149 -9.68 3.56 18.23
N GLU A 150 -9.13 3.90 19.40
CA GLU A 150 -9.87 4.17 20.64
C GLU A 150 -10.63 5.51 20.66
N ARG A 151 -10.43 6.39 19.68
CA ARG A 151 -11.20 7.64 19.55
C ARG A 151 -12.52 7.50 18.78
N ARG A 152 -12.98 6.26 18.53
CA ARG A 152 -14.25 6.00 17.85
C ARG A 152 -15.04 4.93 18.60
N PHE A 153 -15.52 5.32 19.77
CA PHE A 153 -16.74 4.77 20.38
C PHE A 153 -17.54 5.93 20.97
#